data_12f9740f9f8c958c841a4721c3482763
#
_entry.id   12f9740f9f8c958c841a4721c3482763
#
_cell.length_a   1.000
_cell.length_b   1.000
_cell.length_c   1.000
_cell.angle_alpha   90.00
_cell.angle_beta   90.00
_cell.angle_gamma   90.00
#
_symmetry.space_group_name_H-M   'P 1'
#
loop_
_entity.id
_entity.type
_entity.pdbx_description
1 polymer ?
#
loop_
_entity_poly.entity_id
_entity_poly.type
_entity_poly.pdbx_seq_one_letter_code
_entity_poly.pdbx_strand_id
1 'polypeptide(L)'
;MKKIRMMMAAALAILASCSTTKSGESTANPLSSKVIVAYVTSWSNIVPEPQYMTHINYAFGHVNESFDGVRIDNEERLKQIVDLKKQNPELKVLLSVGGWGSGRFSEMAANDEYRRAFAKDCDRVVKEFDLDGIDIDWEYPTSSMANISASPDDTENFTLLMKDIRAA
;
A
#
# COMPACT_ATOMS: atom_id res chain seq x y z
N MET A 1 43.90 -73.62 -43.78
CA MET A 1 42.74 -73.26 -43.01
C MET A 1 42.85 -71.73 -42.67
N LYS A 2 42.18 -70.87 -43.42
CA LYS A 2 42.27 -69.42 -43.22
C LYS A 2 41.02 -68.98 -42.46
N LYS A 3 41.17 -68.35 -41.29
CA LYS A 3 40.11 -67.78 -40.46
C LYS A 3 39.80 -66.41 -41.00
N ILE A 4 38.57 -66.18 -41.48
CA ILE A 4 38.03 -64.88 -41.87
C ILE A 4 37.54 -64.20 -40.59
N ARG A 5 38.11 -63.05 -40.27
CA ARG A 5 37.61 -62.17 -39.22
C ARG A 5 36.60 -61.20 -39.84
N MET A 6 35.36 -61.31 -39.40
CA MET A 6 34.30 -60.42 -39.77
C MET A 6 34.35 -59.21 -38.81
N MET A 7 34.65 -58.01 -39.35
CA MET A 7 34.58 -56.73 -38.62
C MET A 7 33.13 -56.27 -38.62
N MET A 8 32.54 -56.19 -37.45
CA MET A 8 31.22 -55.57 -37.24
C MET A 8 31.43 -54.12 -37.05
N ALA A 9 30.96 -53.25 -37.98
CA ALA A 9 30.93 -51.81 -37.82
C ALA A 9 29.67 -51.44 -37.04
N ALA A 10 29.87 -50.94 -35.81
CA ALA A 10 28.78 -50.39 -35.01
C ALA A 10 28.51 -48.95 -35.47
N ALA A 11 27.38 -48.73 -36.06
CA ALA A 11 26.88 -47.38 -36.39
C ALA A 11 26.31 -46.76 -35.12
N LEU A 12 26.95 -45.70 -34.61
CA LEU A 12 26.48 -44.93 -33.47
C LEU A 12 25.49 -43.90 -33.96
N ALA A 13 24.19 -44.14 -33.75
CA ALA A 13 23.12 -43.17 -34.01
C ALA A 13 23.10 -42.14 -32.89
N ILE A 14 23.53 -40.91 -33.19
CA ILE A 14 23.39 -39.75 -32.29
C ILE A 14 21.97 -39.25 -32.38
N LEU A 15 21.13 -39.56 -31.42
CA LEU A 15 19.81 -38.93 -31.25
C LEU A 15 20.03 -37.52 -30.68
N ALA A 16 19.95 -36.53 -31.56
CA ALA A 16 19.85 -35.13 -31.13
C ALA A 16 18.48 -34.89 -30.48
N SER A 17 18.46 -34.93 -29.13
CA SER A 17 17.29 -34.52 -28.38
C SER A 17 17.18 -32.99 -28.46
N CYS A 18 16.28 -32.49 -29.30
CA CYS A 18 15.81 -31.11 -29.21
C CYS A 18 15.02 -30.94 -27.93
N SER A 19 15.68 -30.51 -26.86
CA SER A 19 15.01 -29.94 -25.71
C SER A 19 14.46 -28.58 -26.13
N THR A 20 13.18 -28.51 -26.45
CA THR A 20 12.41 -27.27 -26.48
C THR A 20 12.39 -26.74 -25.05
N THR A 21 13.32 -25.84 -24.71
CA THR A 21 13.18 -24.94 -23.60
C THR A 21 11.92 -24.11 -23.89
N LYS A 22 10.81 -24.43 -23.22
CA LYS A 22 9.70 -23.49 -23.05
C LYS A 22 10.32 -22.28 -22.36
N SER A 23 10.53 -21.21 -23.12
CA SER A 23 10.71 -19.89 -22.55
C SER A 23 9.49 -19.66 -21.67
N GLY A 24 9.71 -19.68 -20.35
CA GLY A 24 8.68 -19.26 -19.40
C GLY A 24 8.29 -17.84 -19.79
N GLU A 25 7.11 -17.68 -20.35
CA GLU A 25 6.47 -16.38 -20.39
C GLU A 25 6.40 -15.93 -18.95
N SER A 26 7.26 -14.96 -18.61
CA SER A 26 7.10 -14.18 -17.40
C SER A 26 5.71 -13.56 -17.50
N THR A 27 4.77 -14.07 -16.72
CA THR A 27 3.49 -13.42 -16.52
C THR A 27 3.75 -12.17 -15.66
N ALA A 28 4.47 -11.19 -16.25
CA ALA A 28 4.58 -9.88 -15.66
C ALA A 28 3.14 -9.37 -15.52
N ASN A 29 2.74 -9.10 -14.27
CA ASN A 29 1.44 -8.51 -14.00
C ASN A 29 1.29 -7.27 -14.89
N PRO A 30 0.27 -7.18 -15.76
CA PRO A 30 0.07 -6.05 -16.67
C PRO A 30 -0.06 -4.72 -15.91
N LEU A 31 -0.27 -4.75 -14.60
CA LEU A 31 -0.27 -3.59 -13.71
C LEU A 31 1.13 -3.16 -13.24
N SER A 32 2.20 -3.90 -13.55
CA SER A 32 3.57 -3.63 -13.07
C SER A 32 4.14 -2.26 -13.46
N SER A 33 3.55 -1.59 -14.44
CA SER A 33 3.94 -0.25 -14.90
C SER A 33 2.96 0.87 -14.51
N LYS A 34 1.83 0.55 -13.86
CA LYS A 34 0.79 1.52 -13.51
C LYS A 34 0.49 1.46 -12.02
N VAL A 35 0.24 2.64 -11.43
CA VAL A 35 -0.27 2.76 -10.07
C VAL A 35 -1.79 2.86 -10.16
N ILE A 36 -2.48 1.94 -9.50
CA ILE A 36 -3.95 1.93 -9.36
C ILE A 36 -4.24 1.99 -7.87
N VAL A 37 -4.81 3.11 -7.42
CA VAL A 37 -5.20 3.34 -6.03
C VAL A 37 -6.71 3.21 -5.90
N ALA A 38 -7.18 2.41 -4.96
CA ALA A 38 -8.59 2.27 -4.63
C ALA A 38 -8.85 2.70 -3.19
N TYR A 39 -9.91 3.48 -2.95
CA TYR A 39 -10.40 3.75 -1.60
C TYR A 39 -11.39 2.68 -1.17
N VAL A 40 -11.20 2.13 0.03
CA VAL A 40 -12.10 1.17 0.66
C VAL A 40 -12.58 1.70 1.99
N THR A 41 -13.88 1.94 2.10
CA THR A 41 -14.45 2.60 3.27
C THR A 41 -14.71 1.63 4.44
N SER A 42 -14.58 2.14 5.66
CA SER A 42 -14.79 1.41 6.92
C SER A 42 -16.22 0.86 7.10
N TRP A 43 -17.19 1.47 6.42
CA TRP A 43 -18.63 1.09 6.47
C TRP A 43 -19.06 0.20 5.30
N SER A 44 -18.21 -0.02 4.30
CA SER A 44 -18.51 -0.92 3.18
C SER A 44 -18.27 -2.38 3.57
N ASN A 45 -19.15 -3.28 3.08
CA ASN A 45 -18.96 -4.72 3.22
C ASN A 45 -18.29 -5.36 1.99
N ILE A 46 -17.94 -4.55 0.97
CA ILE A 46 -17.33 -5.03 -0.26
C ILE A 46 -15.85 -5.32 0.00
N VAL A 47 -15.42 -6.54 -0.29
CA VAL A 47 -14.01 -6.92 -0.31
C VAL A 47 -13.52 -6.78 -1.74
N PRO A 48 -12.56 -5.90 -2.02
CA PRO A 48 -12.06 -5.72 -3.37
C PRO A 48 -11.19 -6.89 -3.80
N GLU A 49 -11.09 -7.11 -5.12
CA GLU A 49 -10.22 -8.11 -5.72
C GLU A 49 -8.78 -7.54 -5.81
N PRO A 50 -7.83 -8.00 -4.99
CA PRO A 50 -6.54 -7.33 -4.83
C PRO A 50 -5.64 -7.36 -6.07
N GLN A 51 -5.91 -8.25 -7.04
CA GLN A 51 -5.14 -8.34 -8.28
C GLN A 51 -5.37 -7.18 -9.26
N TYR A 52 -6.43 -6.38 -9.05
CA TYR A 52 -6.77 -5.26 -9.95
C TYR A 52 -6.24 -3.90 -9.49
N MET A 53 -5.53 -3.87 -8.37
CA MET A 53 -5.00 -2.62 -7.81
C MET A 53 -3.60 -2.81 -7.25
N THR A 54 -2.86 -1.71 -7.17
CA THR A 54 -1.53 -1.69 -6.56
C THR A 54 -1.57 -1.15 -5.13
N HIS A 55 -2.56 -0.28 -4.83
CA HIS A 55 -2.71 0.35 -3.53
C HIS A 55 -4.17 0.34 -3.10
N ILE A 56 -4.39 0.17 -1.81
CA ILE A 56 -5.67 0.42 -1.14
C ILE A 56 -5.44 1.49 -0.08
N ASN A 57 -6.22 2.58 -0.16
CA ASN A 57 -6.35 3.54 0.91
C ASN A 57 -7.60 3.19 1.73
N TYR A 58 -7.40 2.71 2.95
CA TYR A 58 -8.50 2.40 3.86
C TYR A 58 -9.05 3.68 4.49
N ALA A 59 -10.31 3.96 4.28
CA ALA A 59 -10.97 5.20 4.69
C ALA A 59 -12.03 4.90 5.79
N PHE A 60 -11.89 5.40 7.04
CA PHE A 60 -10.91 6.41 7.42
C PHE A 60 -10.33 6.18 8.82
N GLY A 61 -9.18 6.82 9.05
CA GLY A 61 -8.75 7.26 10.36
C GLY A 61 -9.02 8.75 10.53
N HIS A 62 -8.89 9.27 11.74
CA HIS A 62 -9.13 10.68 12.09
C HIS A 62 -8.10 11.16 13.10
N VAL A 63 -7.81 12.46 13.12
CA VAL A 63 -7.09 13.07 14.23
C VAL A 63 -7.92 12.88 15.50
N ASN A 64 -7.30 12.36 16.57
CA ASN A 64 -7.98 12.11 17.83
C ASN A 64 -8.36 13.43 18.58
N GLU A 65 -9.08 13.32 19.70
CA GLU A 65 -9.56 14.49 20.43
C GLU A 65 -8.47 15.28 21.11
N SER A 66 -7.34 14.65 21.42
CA SER A 66 -6.16 15.28 22.03
C SER A 66 -5.18 15.86 21.02
N PHE A 67 -5.45 15.76 19.71
CA PHE A 67 -4.62 16.24 18.59
C PHE A 67 -3.25 15.55 18.46
N ASP A 68 -3.01 14.47 19.16
CA ASP A 68 -1.70 13.84 19.29
C ASP A 68 -1.63 12.43 18.71
N GLY A 69 -2.71 11.95 18.08
CA GLY A 69 -2.73 10.60 17.53
C GLY A 69 -3.89 10.34 16.56
N VAL A 70 -3.94 9.10 16.11
CA VAL A 70 -4.89 8.61 15.12
C VAL A 70 -5.96 7.75 15.79
N ARG A 71 -7.23 8.04 15.53
CA ARG A 71 -8.37 7.16 15.82
C ARG A 71 -8.79 6.48 14.52
N ILE A 72 -8.88 5.17 14.51
CA ILE A 72 -9.24 4.38 13.33
C ILE A 72 -10.71 3.99 13.42
N ASP A 73 -11.43 4.17 12.32
CA ASP A 73 -12.78 3.64 12.19
C ASP A 73 -12.72 2.17 11.79
N ASN A 74 -13.36 1.30 12.61
CA ASN A 74 -13.51 -0.12 12.34
C ASN A 74 -12.18 -0.85 12.06
N GLU A 75 -11.35 -0.98 13.09
CA GLU A 75 -10.04 -1.68 13.02
C GLU A 75 -10.16 -3.15 12.55
N GLU A 76 -11.23 -3.83 12.88
CA GLU A 76 -11.49 -5.20 12.41
C GLU A 76 -11.57 -5.25 10.88
N ARG A 77 -12.22 -4.26 10.29
CA ARG A 77 -12.31 -4.12 8.84
C ARG A 77 -10.96 -3.77 8.23
N LEU A 78 -10.18 -2.90 8.86
CA LEU A 78 -8.83 -2.59 8.43
C LEU A 78 -7.97 -3.86 8.35
N LYS A 79 -8.01 -4.71 9.39
CA LYS A 79 -7.29 -5.99 9.42
C LYS A 79 -7.70 -6.92 8.26
N GLN A 80 -9.00 -6.98 7.95
CA GLN A 80 -9.50 -7.75 6.79
C GLN A 80 -8.95 -7.24 5.46
N ILE A 81 -8.81 -5.92 5.31
CA ILE A 81 -8.24 -5.31 4.09
C ILE A 81 -6.74 -5.56 4.00
N VAL A 82 -6.02 -5.45 5.11
CA VAL A 82 -4.57 -5.77 5.16
C VAL A 82 -4.33 -7.26 4.82
N ASP A 83 -5.20 -8.15 5.25
CA ASP A 83 -5.12 -9.58 4.94
C ASP A 83 -5.17 -9.91 3.43
N LEU A 84 -5.62 -8.97 2.59
CA LEU A 84 -5.56 -9.12 1.13
C LEU A 84 -4.12 -9.19 0.59
N LYS A 85 -3.13 -8.69 1.34
CA LYS A 85 -1.71 -8.89 1.03
C LYS A 85 -1.33 -10.38 0.95
N LYS A 86 -2.03 -11.27 1.65
CA LYS A 86 -1.83 -12.73 1.54
C LYS A 86 -2.19 -13.28 0.16
N GLN A 87 -3.08 -12.61 -0.58
CA GLN A 87 -3.50 -12.99 -1.94
C GLN A 87 -2.67 -12.25 -3.01
N ASN A 88 -2.23 -11.02 -2.70
CA ASN A 88 -1.35 -10.22 -3.56
C ASN A 88 -0.24 -9.58 -2.69
N PRO A 89 0.94 -10.20 -2.56
CA PRO A 89 2.04 -9.68 -1.74
C PRO A 89 2.61 -8.33 -2.21
N GLU A 90 2.34 -7.92 -3.45
CA GLU A 90 2.76 -6.61 -3.99
C GLU A 90 1.77 -5.48 -3.64
N LEU A 91 0.59 -5.83 -3.10
CA LEU A 91 -0.41 -4.86 -2.69
C LEU A 91 0.10 -3.99 -1.55
N LYS A 92 -0.08 -2.67 -1.69
CA LYS A 92 0.18 -1.69 -0.64
C LYS A 92 -1.14 -1.28 0.01
N VAL A 93 -1.17 -1.26 1.34
CA VAL A 93 -2.34 -0.82 2.10
C VAL A 93 -1.95 0.36 2.98
N LEU A 94 -2.62 1.49 2.79
CA LEU A 94 -2.43 2.71 3.55
C LEU A 94 -3.69 3.02 4.37
N LEU A 95 -3.51 3.69 5.50
CA LEU A 95 -4.62 4.31 6.21
C LEU A 95 -4.81 5.74 5.67
N SER A 96 -5.99 6.03 5.14
CA SER A 96 -6.40 7.39 4.82
C SER A 96 -6.94 8.06 6.09
N VAL A 97 -6.31 9.17 6.47
CA VAL A 97 -6.71 9.96 7.64
C VAL A 97 -7.35 11.25 7.16
N GLY A 98 -8.63 11.43 7.50
CA GLY A 98 -9.38 12.60 7.07
C GLY A 98 -10.77 12.28 6.55
N GLY A 99 -11.07 12.81 5.37
CA GLY A 99 -12.36 12.76 4.70
C GLY A 99 -13.25 13.94 5.05
N TRP A 100 -14.34 14.07 4.32
CA TRP A 100 -15.27 15.19 4.46
C TRP A 100 -15.80 15.37 5.89
N GLY A 101 -15.60 16.56 6.46
CA GLY A 101 -16.01 16.88 7.82
C GLY A 101 -15.06 16.36 8.92
N SER A 102 -13.98 15.71 8.57
CA SER A 102 -12.93 15.32 9.51
C SER A 102 -12.09 16.54 9.89
N GLY A 103 -12.40 17.15 11.03
CA GLY A 103 -11.71 18.33 11.57
C GLY A 103 -10.43 18.01 12.33
N ARG A 104 -9.98 18.98 13.14
CA ARG A 104 -8.82 18.92 14.02
C ARG A 104 -7.46 19.00 13.34
N PHE A 105 -7.40 19.01 12.03
CA PHE A 105 -6.14 19.12 11.30
C PHE A 105 -5.46 20.48 11.52
N SER A 106 -6.22 21.59 11.46
CA SER A 106 -5.69 22.94 11.59
C SER A 106 -5.03 23.13 12.96
N GLU A 107 -5.70 22.70 14.03
CA GLU A 107 -5.18 22.78 15.40
C GLU A 107 -3.96 21.87 15.61
N MET A 108 -4.03 20.63 15.13
CA MET A 108 -2.94 19.67 15.23
C MET A 108 -1.73 20.14 14.42
N ALA A 109 -1.92 20.58 13.18
CA ALA A 109 -0.83 20.96 12.30
C ALA A 109 -0.15 22.28 12.72
N ALA A 110 -0.87 23.20 13.38
CA ALA A 110 -0.31 24.46 13.86
C ALA A 110 0.64 24.30 15.06
N ASN A 111 0.54 23.20 15.81
CA ASN A 111 1.31 23.00 17.03
C ASN A 111 2.42 21.96 16.82
N ASP A 112 3.67 22.35 17.08
CA ASP A 112 4.86 21.49 16.91
C ASP A 112 4.80 20.19 17.72
N GLU A 113 4.30 20.28 18.96
CA GLU A 113 4.22 19.11 19.84
C GLU A 113 3.14 18.13 19.32
N TYR A 114 1.97 18.64 18.96
CA TYR A 114 0.89 17.83 18.40
C TYR A 114 1.29 17.19 17.08
N ARG A 115 1.91 17.94 16.16
CA ARG A 115 2.39 17.40 14.88
C ARG A 115 3.33 16.22 15.05
N ARG A 116 4.33 16.39 15.96
CA ARG A 116 5.32 15.32 16.21
C ARG A 116 4.71 14.12 16.92
N ALA A 117 3.80 14.35 17.87
CA ALA A 117 3.08 13.28 18.55
C ALA A 117 2.20 12.51 17.57
N PHE A 118 1.44 13.22 16.73
CA PHE A 118 0.63 12.63 15.67
C PHE A 118 1.48 11.83 14.66
N ALA A 119 2.61 12.37 14.21
CA ALA A 119 3.52 11.68 13.30
C ALA A 119 4.08 10.38 13.91
N LYS A 120 4.45 10.43 15.19
CA LYS A 120 4.89 9.24 15.94
C LYS A 120 3.76 8.21 16.07
N ASP A 121 2.53 8.65 16.28
CA ASP A 121 1.39 7.75 16.35
C ASP A 121 1.03 7.15 14.98
N CYS A 122 1.23 7.90 13.88
CA CYS A 122 1.17 7.36 12.52
C CYS A 122 2.15 6.20 12.32
N ASP A 123 3.41 6.34 12.75
CA ASP A 123 4.40 5.27 12.71
C ASP A 123 3.97 4.05 13.55
N ARG A 124 3.43 4.27 14.76
CA ARG A 124 2.85 3.20 15.59
C ARG A 124 1.76 2.44 14.83
N VAL A 125 0.80 3.16 14.26
CA VAL A 125 -0.33 2.57 13.51
C VAL A 125 0.15 1.78 12.30
N VAL A 126 1.10 2.33 11.54
CA VAL A 126 1.71 1.63 10.39
C VAL A 126 2.31 0.29 10.83
N LYS A 127 3.06 0.28 11.93
CA LYS A 127 3.70 -0.95 12.46
C LYS A 127 2.69 -1.92 13.05
N GLU A 128 1.71 -1.42 13.80
CA GLU A 128 0.72 -2.25 14.51
C GLU A 128 -0.20 -3.00 13.53
N PHE A 129 -0.60 -2.34 12.45
CA PHE A 129 -1.53 -2.91 11.47
C PHE A 129 -0.85 -3.45 10.19
N ASP A 130 0.48 -3.50 10.13
CA ASP A 130 1.25 -3.91 8.94
C ASP A 130 0.86 -3.12 7.68
N LEU A 131 0.74 -1.80 7.83
CA LEU A 131 0.44 -0.89 6.73
C LEU A 131 1.71 -0.50 5.96
N ASP A 132 1.52 0.02 4.75
CA ASP A 132 2.61 0.52 3.91
C ASP A 132 2.78 2.05 4.00
N GLY A 133 1.89 2.72 4.73
CA GLY A 133 1.97 4.16 4.95
C GLY A 133 0.64 4.81 5.35
N ILE A 134 0.67 6.12 5.31
CA ILE A 134 -0.47 7.00 5.63
C ILE A 134 -0.79 7.84 4.39
N ASP A 135 -2.07 8.00 4.12
CA ASP A 135 -2.64 8.96 3.19
C ASP A 135 -3.32 10.07 4.00
N ILE A 136 -3.14 11.33 3.65
CA ILE A 136 -3.78 12.46 4.34
C ILE A 136 -4.83 13.07 3.44
N ASP A 137 -6.07 12.98 3.89
CA ASP A 137 -7.25 13.47 3.20
C ASP A 137 -7.88 14.66 3.97
N TRP A 138 -7.11 15.76 4.07
CA TRP A 138 -7.56 16.98 4.73
C TRP A 138 -8.40 17.84 3.77
N GLU A 139 -9.70 17.95 4.01
CA GLU A 139 -10.65 18.65 3.16
C GLU A 139 -11.25 19.89 3.86
N TYR A 140 -10.58 21.06 3.83
CA TYR A 140 -9.34 21.38 3.13
C TYR A 140 -8.48 22.31 3.97
N PRO A 141 -7.15 22.35 3.80
CA PRO A 141 -6.32 23.39 4.39
C PRO A 141 -6.84 24.79 3.98
N THR A 142 -6.83 25.73 4.91
CA THR A 142 -7.26 27.12 4.73
C THR A 142 -8.76 27.33 4.43
N SER A 143 -9.58 26.27 4.48
CA SER A 143 -11.01 26.36 4.19
C SER A 143 -11.83 25.76 5.32
N SER A 144 -12.81 26.52 5.80
CA SER A 144 -13.81 26.04 6.78
C SER A 144 -14.99 25.31 6.12
N MET A 145 -14.89 24.99 4.84
CA MET A 145 -15.86 24.13 4.16
C MET A 145 -15.94 22.79 4.91
N ALA A 146 -17.05 22.10 4.85
CA ALA A 146 -17.30 20.91 5.65
C ALA A 146 -17.38 21.15 7.19
N ASN A 147 -17.56 22.41 7.63
CA ASN A 147 -17.66 22.79 9.05
C ASN A 147 -16.44 22.38 9.91
N ILE A 148 -15.28 22.46 9.35
CA ILE A 148 -14.00 22.24 10.04
C ILE A 148 -13.31 23.57 10.37
N SER A 149 -12.40 23.56 11.33
CA SER A 149 -11.51 24.71 11.61
C SER A 149 -10.51 24.91 10.47
N ALA A 150 -10.13 26.16 10.24
CA ALA A 150 -9.18 26.54 9.22
C ALA A 150 -8.35 27.76 9.68
N SER A 151 -7.12 27.84 9.20
CA SER A 151 -6.21 28.96 9.42
C SER A 151 -5.56 29.37 8.08
N PRO A 152 -5.24 30.66 7.88
CA PRO A 152 -4.42 31.06 6.73
C PRO A 152 -3.07 30.36 6.64
N ASP A 153 -2.54 29.88 7.78
CA ASP A 153 -1.23 29.24 7.89
C ASP A 153 -1.28 27.73 7.59
N ASP A 154 -2.46 27.16 7.35
CA ASP A 154 -2.63 25.71 7.14
C ASP A 154 -1.82 25.18 5.97
N THR A 155 -1.57 25.96 4.92
CA THR A 155 -0.74 25.54 3.78
C THR A 155 0.69 25.25 4.20
N GLU A 156 1.27 26.12 5.04
CA GLU A 156 2.62 25.91 5.60
C GLU A 156 2.61 24.80 6.64
N ASN A 157 1.65 24.81 7.54
CA ASN A 157 1.50 23.82 8.59
C ASN A 157 1.29 22.41 8.02
N PHE A 158 0.55 22.27 6.92
CA PHE A 158 0.41 20.99 6.22
C PHE A 158 1.76 20.50 5.66
N THR A 159 2.56 21.40 5.10
CA THR A 159 3.91 21.05 4.63
C THR A 159 4.80 20.56 5.79
N LEU A 160 4.70 21.19 6.96
CA LEU A 160 5.42 20.76 8.17
C LEU A 160 4.91 19.40 8.66
N LEU A 161 3.60 19.19 8.69
CA LEU A 161 2.97 17.92 9.04
C LEU A 161 3.48 16.76 8.15
N MET A 162 3.52 16.96 6.84
CA MET A 162 4.00 15.94 5.91
C MET A 162 5.48 15.63 6.09
N LYS A 163 6.29 16.64 6.47
CA LYS A 163 7.71 16.43 6.82
C LYS A 163 7.85 15.61 8.09
N ASP A 164 7.06 15.91 9.14
CA ASP A 164 7.11 15.20 10.42
C ASP A 164 6.67 13.74 10.24
N ILE A 165 5.58 13.47 9.52
CA ILE A 165 5.14 12.11 9.19
C ILE A 165 6.20 11.34 8.38
N ARG A 166 6.86 12.01 7.43
CA ARG A 166 7.91 11.37 6.62
C ARG A 166 9.16 11.05 7.42
N ALA A 167 9.44 11.79 8.48
CA ALA A 167 10.62 11.63 9.33
C ALA A 167 10.43 10.58 10.44
N ALA A 168 9.20 10.26 10.82
CA ALA A 168 8.87 9.25 11.81
C ALA A 168 9.00 7.83 11.24
#